data_cb268479065b0ff485eb169986df7539
#
_entry.id   cb268479065b0ff485eb169986df7539
#
_cell.length_a   1.000
_cell.length_b   1.000
_cell.length_c   1.000
_cell.angle_alpha   90.00
_cell.angle_beta   90.00
_cell.angle_gamma   90.00
#
_symmetry.space_group_name_H-M   'P 1'
#
loop_
_entity.id
_entity.type
_entity.pdbx_description
1 polymer ?
#
loop_
_entity_poly.entity_id
_entity_poly.type
_entity_poly.pdbx_seq_one_letter_code
_entity_poly.pdbx_strand_id
1 'polypeptide(L)'
;YLIDKDKSILTYFYYALILSFTTLVIDGYFQYFTGENLLGIKISGNRVSSFFGNELIMGSYLSRLFPLLFALFLVKQKKKFEIYFIGLLFILVDVLIYMSGERSAFFFLNLSTVFIIVLIKEYQKFRLGTFIIGIICIIVLTINSPKMSDRMFKDTAKNMGLYKSSEKLIIFSTVHDNLIRTAYNMFKDQPLFGHGPKMFRVMCKDEKYAVGKNSCLTHPHNFYLQLLAETGIIGFLFLFSGLSYVLYVALRQFKSVLFKHKRPLTDYQVCLLAGMLITVWPLAPNGNFFNNWLMIVYSLPLGFYLQSIYSKKKN
;
A
#
# COMPACT_ATOMS: atom_id res chain seq x y z
N TYR A 1 -1.52 18.22 -16.82
CA TYR A 1 -1.25 18.76 -18.15
C TYR A 1 -1.68 17.78 -19.25
N LEU A 2 -1.16 16.54 -19.30
CA LEU A 2 -1.51 15.55 -20.34
C LEU A 2 -3.00 15.22 -20.31
N ILE A 3 -3.58 14.90 -19.15
CA ILE A 3 -5.00 14.59 -18.98
C ILE A 3 -5.89 15.78 -19.32
N ASP A 4 -5.43 17.02 -19.11
CA ASP A 4 -6.20 18.23 -19.47
C ASP A 4 -6.25 18.44 -20.99
N LYS A 5 -5.20 18.00 -21.72
CA LYS A 5 -5.14 18.03 -23.17
C LYS A 5 -5.95 16.90 -23.81
N ASP A 6 -5.87 15.71 -23.22
CA ASP A 6 -6.53 14.52 -23.74
C ASP A 6 -7.14 13.67 -22.59
N LYS A 7 -8.45 13.77 -22.43
CA LYS A 7 -9.18 12.99 -21.42
C LYS A 7 -9.21 11.49 -21.69
N SER A 8 -8.87 11.05 -22.90
CA SER A 8 -8.80 9.61 -23.24
C SER A 8 -7.70 8.89 -22.44
N ILE A 9 -6.70 9.62 -21.94
CA ILE A 9 -5.63 9.10 -21.09
C ILE A 9 -6.21 8.40 -19.84
N LEU A 10 -7.29 8.91 -19.24
CA LEU A 10 -7.95 8.24 -18.10
C LEU A 10 -8.48 6.85 -18.50
N THR A 11 -9.01 6.75 -19.71
CA THR A 11 -9.53 5.48 -20.26
C THR A 11 -8.39 4.50 -20.54
N TYR A 12 -7.27 4.96 -21.10
CA TYR A 12 -6.10 4.12 -21.33
C TYR A 12 -5.50 3.62 -20.01
N PHE A 13 -5.36 4.47 -19.01
CA PHE A 13 -4.91 4.05 -17.67
C PHE A 13 -5.86 3.05 -17.04
N TYR A 14 -7.17 3.25 -17.16
CA TYR A 14 -8.16 2.31 -16.66
C TYR A 14 -7.98 0.91 -17.26
N TYR A 15 -7.90 0.81 -18.58
CA TYR A 15 -7.73 -0.49 -19.23
C TYR A 15 -6.35 -1.11 -18.99
N ALA A 16 -5.30 -0.30 -18.93
CA ALA A 16 -3.96 -0.77 -18.58
C ALA A 16 -3.91 -1.38 -17.18
N LEU A 17 -4.56 -0.75 -16.20
CA LEU A 17 -4.67 -1.30 -14.84
C LEU A 17 -5.53 -2.57 -14.81
N ILE A 18 -6.66 -2.60 -15.51
CA ILE A 18 -7.47 -3.82 -15.63
C ILE A 18 -6.64 -4.96 -16.22
N LEU A 19 -5.93 -4.72 -17.31
CA LEU A 19 -5.08 -5.72 -17.94
C LEU A 19 -4.02 -6.23 -16.97
N SER A 20 -3.28 -5.31 -16.29
CA SER A 20 -2.27 -5.66 -15.30
C SER A 20 -2.85 -6.49 -14.15
N PHE A 21 -3.96 -6.04 -13.57
CA PHE A 21 -4.59 -6.73 -12.44
C PHE A 21 -5.13 -8.11 -12.86
N THR A 22 -5.79 -8.21 -14.02
CA THR A 22 -6.32 -9.47 -14.53
C THR A 22 -5.21 -10.47 -14.81
N THR A 23 -4.10 -10.01 -15.40
CA THR A 23 -2.94 -10.86 -15.69
C THR A 23 -2.32 -11.39 -14.40
N LEU A 24 -2.14 -10.54 -13.38
CA LEU A 24 -1.62 -10.94 -12.08
C LEU A 24 -2.58 -11.88 -11.34
N VAL A 25 -3.89 -11.65 -11.46
CA VAL A 25 -4.91 -12.54 -10.89
C VAL A 25 -4.83 -13.92 -11.53
N ILE A 26 -4.86 -14.00 -12.84
CA ILE A 26 -4.81 -15.29 -13.56
C ILE A 26 -3.54 -16.06 -13.20
N ASP A 27 -2.37 -15.43 -13.33
CA ASP A 27 -1.08 -16.07 -13.05
C ASP A 27 -0.88 -16.37 -11.57
N GLY A 28 -1.31 -15.50 -10.66
CA GLY A 28 -1.20 -15.72 -9.21
C GLY A 28 -2.06 -16.87 -8.71
N TYR A 29 -3.30 -17.00 -9.20
CA TYR A 29 -4.12 -18.16 -8.89
C TYR A 29 -3.60 -19.43 -9.54
N PHE A 30 -3.12 -19.36 -10.78
CA PHE A 30 -2.45 -20.50 -11.42
C PHE A 30 -1.24 -20.96 -10.57
N GLN A 31 -0.38 -20.02 -10.16
CA GLN A 31 0.75 -20.32 -9.28
C GLN A 31 0.32 -20.96 -7.95
N TYR A 32 -0.79 -20.49 -7.35
CA TYR A 32 -1.30 -21.07 -6.11
C TYR A 32 -1.72 -22.53 -6.25
N PHE A 33 -2.39 -22.90 -7.36
CA PHE A 33 -2.90 -24.26 -7.56
C PHE A 33 -1.87 -25.23 -8.09
N THR A 34 -0.90 -24.78 -8.91
CA THR A 34 0.08 -25.64 -9.56
C THR A 34 1.43 -25.69 -8.83
N GLY A 35 1.70 -24.69 -7.96
CA GLY A 35 2.98 -24.52 -7.27
C GLY A 35 4.00 -23.68 -8.05
N GLU A 36 3.75 -23.37 -9.32
CA GLU A 36 4.60 -22.50 -10.15
C GLU A 36 3.75 -21.62 -11.07
N ASN A 37 4.27 -20.45 -11.43
CA ASN A 37 3.56 -19.53 -12.32
C ASN A 37 3.73 -19.93 -13.82
N LEU A 38 3.08 -19.18 -14.71
CA LEU A 38 3.15 -19.43 -16.16
C LEU A 38 4.57 -19.36 -16.75
N LEU A 39 5.54 -18.76 -16.04
CA LEU A 39 6.96 -18.70 -16.43
C LEU A 39 7.83 -19.75 -15.68
N GLY A 40 7.22 -20.69 -14.93
CA GLY A 40 7.94 -21.69 -14.16
C GLY A 40 8.55 -21.18 -12.84
N ILE A 41 8.18 -20.01 -12.37
CA ILE A 41 8.64 -19.47 -11.09
C ILE A 41 7.85 -20.13 -9.95
N LYS A 42 8.55 -20.86 -9.09
CA LYS A 42 7.96 -21.61 -7.97
C LYS A 42 7.52 -20.69 -6.82
N ILE A 43 6.50 -21.14 -6.08
CA ILE A 43 6.08 -20.47 -4.83
C ILE A 43 7.25 -20.48 -3.84
N SER A 44 7.56 -19.31 -3.27
CA SER A 44 8.57 -19.13 -2.25
C SER A 44 7.95 -18.91 -0.87
N GLY A 45 8.27 -19.79 0.10
CA GLY A 45 7.80 -19.62 1.48
C GLY A 45 6.29 -19.54 1.66
N ASN A 46 5.52 -20.28 0.86
CA ASN A 46 4.05 -20.27 0.82
C ASN A 46 3.44 -18.89 0.42
N ARG A 47 4.17 -18.10 -0.36
CA ARG A 47 3.76 -16.79 -0.83
C ARG A 47 3.59 -16.79 -2.34
N VAL A 48 2.40 -16.43 -2.79
CA VAL A 48 2.14 -16.20 -4.21
C VAL A 48 2.81 -14.89 -4.61
N SER A 49 3.63 -14.92 -5.65
CA SER A 49 4.38 -13.76 -6.15
C SER A 49 4.11 -13.44 -7.62
N SER A 50 3.48 -14.38 -8.35
CA SER A 50 3.21 -14.26 -9.77
C SER A 50 4.50 -13.86 -10.53
N PHE A 51 4.42 -12.90 -11.46
CA PHE A 51 5.56 -12.44 -12.25
C PHE A 51 6.62 -11.65 -11.47
N PHE A 52 6.39 -11.33 -10.20
CA PHE A 52 7.39 -10.65 -9.35
C PHE A 52 8.47 -11.60 -8.81
N GLY A 53 8.27 -12.91 -8.91
CA GLY A 53 9.28 -13.89 -8.55
C GLY A 53 9.75 -13.75 -7.11
N ASN A 54 11.07 -13.65 -6.90
CA ASN A 54 11.69 -13.56 -5.59
C ASN A 54 11.51 -12.20 -4.88
N GLU A 55 11.06 -11.15 -5.59
CA GLU A 55 10.87 -9.81 -5.01
C GLU A 55 9.70 -9.76 -4.02
N LEU A 56 8.77 -10.68 -4.10
CA LEU A 56 7.64 -10.85 -3.16
C LEU A 56 6.89 -9.55 -2.85
N ILE A 57 6.67 -8.70 -3.88
CA ILE A 57 6.04 -7.38 -3.79
C ILE A 57 4.72 -7.26 -4.56
N MET A 58 4.19 -8.38 -5.08
CA MET A 58 2.93 -8.41 -5.84
C MET A 58 1.75 -7.81 -5.05
N GLY A 59 1.61 -8.19 -3.79
CA GLY A 59 0.55 -7.65 -2.93
C GLY A 59 0.69 -6.16 -2.71
N SER A 60 1.92 -5.66 -2.52
CA SER A 60 2.21 -4.22 -2.40
C SER A 60 1.86 -3.46 -3.68
N TYR A 61 2.17 -4.00 -4.85
CA TYR A 61 1.80 -3.41 -6.14
C TYR A 61 0.28 -3.31 -6.29
N LEU A 62 -0.45 -4.39 -6.08
CA LEU A 62 -1.90 -4.44 -6.19
C LEU A 62 -2.58 -3.52 -5.18
N SER A 63 -2.21 -3.59 -3.91
CA SER A 63 -2.84 -2.79 -2.85
C SER A 63 -2.64 -1.28 -3.03
N ARG A 64 -1.50 -0.86 -3.58
CA ARG A 64 -1.18 0.56 -3.83
C ARG A 64 -1.92 1.13 -5.04
N LEU A 65 -2.11 0.34 -6.08
CA LEU A 65 -2.82 0.76 -7.29
C LEU A 65 -4.34 0.51 -7.23
N PHE A 66 -4.81 -0.29 -6.28
CA PHE A 66 -6.23 -0.57 -6.13
C PHE A 66 -7.12 0.69 -5.98
N PRO A 67 -6.78 1.67 -5.12
CA PRO A 67 -7.56 2.89 -5.02
C PRO A 67 -7.61 3.70 -6.32
N LEU A 68 -6.52 3.71 -7.10
CA LEU A 68 -6.49 4.35 -8.41
C LEU A 68 -7.38 3.62 -9.42
N LEU A 69 -7.34 2.29 -9.46
CA LEU A 69 -8.23 1.49 -10.33
C LEU A 69 -9.70 1.78 -10.00
N PHE A 70 -10.04 1.83 -8.71
CA PHE A 70 -11.41 2.14 -8.28
C PHE A 70 -11.80 3.58 -8.61
N ALA A 71 -10.89 4.55 -8.47
CA ALA A 71 -11.10 5.94 -8.87
C ALA A 71 -11.45 6.03 -10.38
N LEU A 72 -10.65 5.41 -11.23
CA LEU A 72 -10.88 5.39 -12.68
C LEU A 72 -12.17 4.66 -13.06
N PHE A 73 -12.51 3.60 -12.34
CA PHE A 73 -13.82 2.95 -12.47
C PHE A 73 -14.97 3.91 -12.19
N LEU A 74 -14.87 4.81 -11.21
CA LEU A 74 -15.95 5.74 -10.88
C LEU A 74 -16.23 6.77 -11.99
N VAL A 75 -15.23 7.24 -12.70
CA VAL A 75 -15.39 8.29 -13.73
C VAL A 75 -15.76 7.77 -15.11
N LYS A 76 -15.60 6.47 -15.36
CA LYS A 76 -15.94 5.86 -16.65
C LYS A 76 -17.43 5.56 -16.76
N GLN A 77 -18.02 5.76 -17.95
CA GLN A 77 -19.33 5.21 -18.27
C GLN A 77 -19.24 3.68 -18.41
N LYS A 78 -20.18 2.95 -17.78
CA LYS A 78 -20.09 1.50 -17.62
C LYS A 78 -21.28 0.79 -18.24
N LYS A 79 -21.00 -0.31 -18.92
CA LYS A 79 -22.00 -1.32 -19.29
C LYS A 79 -22.25 -2.26 -18.08
N LYS A 80 -23.43 -2.86 -17.98
CA LYS A 80 -23.76 -3.79 -16.89
C LYS A 80 -22.73 -4.91 -16.73
N PHE A 81 -22.25 -5.48 -17.83
CA PHE A 81 -21.23 -6.53 -17.83
C PHE A 81 -19.90 -6.05 -17.19
N GLU A 82 -19.46 -4.83 -17.49
CA GLU A 82 -18.24 -4.26 -16.90
C GLU A 82 -18.32 -4.14 -15.36
N ILE A 83 -19.51 -3.86 -14.83
CA ILE A 83 -19.71 -3.76 -13.36
C ILE A 83 -19.52 -5.15 -12.72
N TYR A 84 -20.09 -6.21 -13.30
CA TYR A 84 -19.92 -7.57 -12.76
C TYR A 84 -18.47 -8.05 -12.88
N PHE A 85 -17.84 -7.81 -14.03
CA PHE A 85 -16.43 -8.15 -14.25
C PHE A 85 -15.51 -7.46 -13.22
N ILE A 86 -15.67 -6.16 -13.02
CA ILE A 86 -14.90 -5.40 -12.03
C ILE A 86 -15.19 -5.86 -10.61
N GLY A 87 -16.44 -6.20 -10.29
CA GLY A 87 -16.79 -6.76 -8.98
C GLY A 87 -16.07 -8.07 -8.70
N LEU A 88 -16.06 -8.97 -9.68
CA LEU A 88 -15.32 -10.22 -9.60
C LEU A 88 -13.79 -9.96 -9.46
N LEU A 89 -13.25 -9.07 -10.28
CA LEU A 89 -11.83 -8.70 -10.23
C LEU A 89 -11.45 -8.17 -8.83
N PHE A 90 -12.28 -7.33 -8.22
CA PHE A 90 -12.03 -6.80 -6.88
C PHE A 90 -11.99 -7.91 -5.83
N ILE A 91 -12.93 -8.85 -5.86
CA ILE A 91 -12.94 -9.99 -4.95
C ILE A 91 -11.67 -10.83 -5.12
N LEU A 92 -11.32 -11.16 -6.36
CA LEU A 92 -10.14 -11.96 -6.67
C LEU A 92 -8.84 -11.25 -6.25
N VAL A 93 -8.74 -9.94 -6.43
CA VAL A 93 -7.57 -9.14 -6.00
C VAL A 93 -7.47 -9.08 -4.48
N ASP A 94 -8.58 -8.88 -3.76
CA ASP A 94 -8.59 -8.85 -2.29
C ASP A 94 -8.03 -10.19 -1.73
N VAL A 95 -8.47 -11.31 -2.29
CA VAL A 95 -7.99 -12.65 -1.91
C VAL A 95 -6.53 -12.87 -2.36
N LEU A 96 -6.15 -12.46 -3.55
CA LEU A 96 -4.78 -12.63 -4.06
C LEU A 96 -3.76 -11.84 -3.22
N ILE A 97 -4.10 -10.63 -2.77
CA ILE A 97 -3.25 -9.85 -1.86
C ILE A 97 -3.06 -10.60 -0.52
N TYR A 98 -4.09 -11.25 -0.01
CA TYR A 98 -3.95 -12.12 1.16
C TYR A 98 -3.01 -13.31 0.88
N MET A 99 -3.18 -13.98 -0.27
CA MET A 99 -2.34 -15.12 -0.70
C MET A 99 -0.88 -14.75 -0.94
N SER A 100 -0.57 -13.47 -1.22
CA SER A 100 0.81 -13.00 -1.33
C SER A 100 1.59 -13.10 0.00
N GLY A 101 0.91 -13.24 1.14
CA GLY A 101 1.51 -13.28 2.47
C GLY A 101 2.18 -11.97 2.88
N GLU A 102 1.91 -10.85 2.17
CA GLU A 102 2.42 -9.52 2.46
C GLU A 102 1.50 -8.81 3.46
N ARG A 103 1.83 -8.90 4.75
CA ARG A 103 1.00 -8.36 5.85
C ARG A 103 0.74 -6.86 5.70
N SER A 104 1.75 -6.09 5.33
CA SER A 104 1.61 -4.64 5.09
C SER A 104 0.72 -4.33 3.90
N ALA A 105 0.83 -5.10 2.82
CA ALA A 105 -0.04 -4.95 1.65
C ALA A 105 -1.52 -5.23 2.00
N PHE A 106 -1.76 -6.30 2.76
CA PHE A 106 -3.09 -6.65 3.24
C PHE A 106 -3.65 -5.57 4.19
N PHE A 107 -2.83 -5.04 5.09
CA PHE A 107 -3.20 -3.89 5.93
C PHE A 107 -3.58 -2.66 5.08
N PHE A 108 -2.77 -2.30 4.09
CA PHE A 108 -3.03 -1.13 3.24
C PHE A 108 -4.27 -1.30 2.36
N LEU A 109 -4.52 -2.51 1.85
CA LEU A 109 -5.76 -2.81 1.14
C LEU A 109 -6.98 -2.56 2.03
N ASN A 110 -6.98 -3.12 3.25
CA ASN A 110 -8.10 -2.97 4.18
C ASN A 110 -8.28 -1.50 4.61
N LEU A 111 -7.19 -0.80 4.93
CA LEU A 111 -7.22 0.61 5.31
C LEU A 111 -7.82 1.48 4.19
N SER A 112 -7.33 1.33 2.97
CA SER A 112 -7.84 2.10 1.82
C SER A 112 -9.29 1.73 1.48
N THR A 113 -9.66 0.45 1.59
CA THR A 113 -11.02 -0.02 1.32
C THR A 113 -12.02 0.54 2.32
N VAL A 114 -11.71 0.46 3.63
CA VAL A 114 -12.56 1.03 4.68
C VAL A 114 -12.69 2.54 4.50
N PHE A 115 -11.58 3.23 4.24
CA PHE A 115 -11.56 4.67 3.97
C PHE A 115 -12.47 5.03 2.78
N ILE A 116 -12.38 4.30 1.68
CA ILE A 116 -13.21 4.48 0.49
C ILE A 116 -14.69 4.24 0.86
N ILE A 117 -15.04 3.08 1.45
CA ILE A 117 -16.43 2.74 1.79
C ILE A 117 -17.06 3.79 2.69
N VAL A 118 -16.33 4.32 3.67
CA VAL A 118 -16.86 5.33 4.61
C VAL A 118 -17.11 6.68 3.94
N LEU A 119 -16.28 7.06 2.96
CA LEU A 119 -16.23 8.44 2.46
C LEU A 119 -16.84 8.66 1.08
N ILE A 120 -17.07 7.61 0.27
CA ILE A 120 -17.74 7.72 -1.03
C ILE A 120 -19.26 7.70 -0.90
N LYS A 121 -19.95 8.10 -1.98
CA LYS A 121 -21.41 8.01 -2.12
C LYS A 121 -21.81 7.01 -3.21
N GLU A 122 -21.21 7.16 -4.39
CA GLU A 122 -21.49 6.28 -5.53
C GLU A 122 -20.79 4.94 -5.36
N TYR A 123 -21.47 3.86 -5.72
CA TYR A 123 -20.93 2.50 -5.61
C TYR A 123 -20.46 2.05 -4.21
N GLN A 124 -20.83 2.79 -3.14
CA GLN A 124 -20.48 2.43 -1.76
C GLN A 124 -20.95 1.00 -1.42
N LYS A 125 -22.23 0.70 -1.68
CA LYS A 125 -22.80 -0.65 -1.43
C LYS A 125 -22.14 -1.71 -2.29
N PHE A 126 -21.80 -1.39 -3.53
CA PHE A 126 -21.09 -2.28 -4.43
C PHE A 126 -19.71 -2.65 -3.87
N ARG A 127 -18.89 -1.66 -3.45
CA ARG A 127 -17.58 -1.95 -2.87
C ARG A 127 -17.68 -2.66 -1.52
N LEU A 128 -18.66 -2.31 -0.69
CA LEU A 128 -18.93 -3.01 0.56
C LEU A 128 -19.29 -4.50 0.30
N GLY A 129 -20.15 -4.75 -0.67
CA GLY A 129 -20.54 -6.12 -1.04
C GLY A 129 -19.35 -6.95 -1.54
N THR A 130 -18.54 -6.41 -2.47
CA THR A 130 -17.33 -7.10 -2.96
C THR A 130 -16.31 -7.34 -1.85
N PHE A 131 -16.16 -6.39 -0.92
CA PHE A 131 -15.27 -6.52 0.23
C PHE A 131 -15.73 -7.61 1.20
N ILE A 132 -17.02 -7.65 1.53
CA ILE A 132 -17.59 -8.72 2.39
C ILE A 132 -17.39 -10.09 1.76
N ILE A 133 -17.68 -10.25 0.46
CA ILE A 133 -17.45 -11.51 -0.25
C ILE A 133 -15.95 -11.88 -0.22
N GLY A 134 -15.06 -10.92 -0.47
CA GLY A 134 -13.61 -11.11 -0.36
C GLY A 134 -13.18 -11.61 1.01
N ILE A 135 -13.69 -11.02 2.09
CA ILE A 135 -13.42 -11.46 3.48
C ILE A 135 -13.94 -12.87 3.72
N ILE A 136 -15.15 -13.21 3.25
CA ILE A 136 -15.67 -14.58 3.37
C ILE A 136 -14.76 -15.57 2.66
N CYS A 137 -14.32 -15.27 1.43
CA CYS A 137 -13.38 -16.11 0.69
C CYS A 137 -12.04 -16.27 1.43
N ILE A 138 -11.53 -15.20 2.03
CA ILE A 138 -10.30 -15.22 2.84
C ILE A 138 -10.46 -16.10 4.09
N ILE A 139 -11.60 -16.02 4.78
CA ILE A 139 -11.89 -16.86 5.94
C ILE A 139 -11.92 -18.33 5.52
N VAL A 140 -12.63 -18.67 4.44
CA VAL A 140 -12.67 -20.04 3.90
C VAL A 140 -11.27 -20.54 3.54
N LEU A 141 -10.47 -19.71 2.86
CA LEU A 141 -9.09 -20.03 2.50
C LEU A 141 -8.23 -20.25 3.74
N THR A 142 -8.38 -19.42 4.76
CA THR A 142 -7.61 -19.49 6.03
C THR A 142 -7.91 -20.79 6.79
N ILE A 143 -9.17 -21.20 6.84
CA ILE A 143 -9.59 -22.46 7.49
C ILE A 143 -9.02 -23.66 6.74
N ASN A 144 -9.03 -23.64 5.41
CA ASN A 144 -8.55 -24.76 4.58
C ASN A 144 -7.05 -24.76 4.30
N SER A 145 -6.31 -23.71 4.65
CA SER A 145 -4.86 -23.60 4.42
C SER A 145 -4.11 -23.22 5.70
N PRO A 146 -3.73 -24.22 6.53
CA PRO A 146 -2.98 -23.98 7.77
C PRO A 146 -1.70 -23.17 7.55
N LYS A 147 -0.98 -23.41 6.45
CA LYS A 147 0.27 -22.70 6.10
C LYS A 147 0.05 -21.20 5.91
N MET A 148 -1.07 -20.81 5.28
CA MET A 148 -1.41 -19.41 5.09
C MET A 148 -1.85 -18.75 6.40
N SER A 149 -2.66 -19.46 7.19
CA SER A 149 -3.05 -19.04 8.55
C SER A 149 -1.83 -18.80 9.43
N ASP A 150 -0.88 -19.74 9.46
CA ASP A 150 0.35 -19.61 10.23
C ASP A 150 1.14 -18.37 9.80
N ARG A 151 1.32 -18.17 8.50
CA ARG A 151 2.01 -17.00 7.95
C ARG A 151 1.37 -15.68 8.35
N MET A 152 0.06 -15.55 8.20
CA MET A 152 -0.63 -14.29 8.40
C MET A 152 -0.90 -13.97 9.87
N PHE A 153 -1.15 -14.97 10.72
CA PHE A 153 -1.54 -14.78 12.11
C PHE A 153 -0.47 -15.24 13.11
N LYS A 154 -0.05 -16.52 13.11
CA LYS A 154 0.88 -17.06 14.12
C LYS A 154 2.25 -16.40 14.02
N ASP A 155 2.84 -16.32 12.81
CA ASP A 155 4.13 -15.66 12.63
C ASP A 155 4.07 -14.17 12.97
N THR A 156 2.91 -13.52 12.73
CA THR A 156 2.71 -12.12 13.12
C THR A 156 2.72 -11.98 14.63
N ALA A 157 1.93 -12.76 15.32
CA ALA A 157 1.86 -12.75 16.78
C ALA A 157 3.22 -13.11 17.42
N LYS A 158 3.94 -14.09 16.84
CA LYS A 158 5.30 -14.45 17.27
C LYS A 158 6.29 -13.29 17.07
N ASN A 159 6.24 -12.62 15.92
CA ASN A 159 7.12 -11.49 15.63
C ASN A 159 6.84 -10.27 16.53
N MET A 160 5.58 -10.09 16.95
CA MET A 160 5.18 -9.05 17.90
C MET A 160 5.49 -9.42 19.36
N GLY A 161 6.04 -10.60 19.63
CA GLY A 161 6.38 -11.05 20.98
C GLY A 161 5.19 -11.49 21.84
N LEU A 162 3.99 -11.68 21.23
CA LEU A 162 2.75 -12.01 21.98
C LEU A 162 2.76 -13.44 22.58
N TYR A 163 3.65 -14.33 22.10
CA TYR A 163 3.77 -15.71 22.59
C TYR A 163 4.89 -15.94 23.62
N LYS A 164 5.72 -14.93 23.90
CA LYS A 164 6.73 -15.01 24.96
C LYS A 164 6.43 -13.90 25.94
N SER A 165 6.57 -14.18 27.22
CA SER A 165 6.60 -13.20 28.34
C SER A 165 7.84 -12.30 28.22
N SER A 166 8.05 -11.68 27.06
CA SER A 166 9.09 -10.68 26.87
C SER A 166 8.56 -9.36 27.42
N GLU A 167 9.29 -8.75 28.34
CA GLU A 167 8.96 -7.47 29.01
C GLU A 167 8.76 -6.29 28.05
N LYS A 168 8.89 -6.47 26.73
CA LYS A 168 8.75 -5.41 25.73
C LYS A 168 7.85 -5.85 24.59
N LEU A 169 6.77 -5.12 24.42
CA LEU A 169 5.93 -5.21 23.23
C LEU A 169 6.72 -4.67 22.03
N ILE A 170 6.93 -5.50 21.00
CA ILE A 170 7.58 -5.13 19.75
C ILE A 170 6.48 -4.91 18.69
N ILE A 171 6.36 -3.67 18.19
CA ILE A 171 5.23 -3.31 17.30
C ILE A 171 5.23 -4.11 15.99
N PHE A 172 6.41 -4.44 15.41
CA PHE A 172 6.49 -5.16 14.14
C PHE A 172 7.29 -6.46 14.25
N SER A 173 8.60 -6.36 14.49
CA SER A 173 9.52 -7.49 14.73
C SER A 173 10.82 -6.94 15.27
N THR A 174 11.63 -7.79 15.90
CA THR A 174 12.96 -7.41 16.40
C THR A 174 13.85 -6.83 15.29
N VAL A 175 13.76 -7.36 14.07
CA VAL A 175 14.52 -6.84 12.93
C VAL A 175 14.10 -5.41 12.59
N HIS A 176 12.80 -5.14 12.48
CA HIS A 176 12.31 -3.79 12.21
C HIS A 176 12.64 -2.82 13.34
N ASP A 177 12.55 -3.23 14.61
CA ASP A 177 12.93 -2.41 15.75
C ASP A 177 14.42 -2.02 15.70
N ASN A 178 15.31 -2.98 15.41
CA ASN A 178 16.74 -2.72 15.26
C ASN A 178 17.02 -1.74 14.09
N LEU A 179 16.39 -1.92 12.95
CA LEU A 179 16.54 -1.03 11.79
C LEU A 179 16.07 0.40 12.10
N ILE A 180 14.92 0.54 12.78
CA ILE A 180 14.36 1.82 13.21
C ILE A 180 15.32 2.53 14.17
N ARG A 181 15.83 1.82 15.18
CA ARG A 181 16.78 2.38 16.16
C ARG A 181 18.10 2.77 15.50
N THR A 182 18.61 1.97 14.58
CA THR A 182 19.81 2.28 13.79
C THR A 182 19.61 3.57 13.00
N ALA A 183 18.48 3.70 12.26
CA ALA A 183 18.14 4.92 11.55
C ALA A 183 18.01 6.14 12.48
N TYR A 184 17.44 5.96 13.66
CA TYR A 184 17.33 7.02 14.66
C TYR A 184 18.70 7.44 15.25
N ASN A 185 19.63 6.50 15.44
CA ASN A 185 21.00 6.83 15.85
C ASN A 185 21.72 7.65 14.77
N MET A 186 21.56 7.30 13.50
CA MET A 186 22.06 8.10 12.37
C MET A 186 21.47 9.51 12.39
N PHE A 187 20.16 9.65 12.59
CA PHE A 187 19.51 10.96 12.69
C PHE A 187 20.07 11.81 13.81
N LYS A 188 20.33 11.24 15.00
CA LYS A 188 20.91 11.99 16.13
C LYS A 188 22.30 12.56 15.83
N ASP A 189 23.05 11.90 14.97
CA ASP A 189 24.38 12.33 14.56
C ASP A 189 24.36 13.49 13.54
N GLN A 190 23.43 13.43 12.58
CA GLN A 190 23.26 14.44 11.53
C GLN A 190 21.81 14.91 11.42
N PRO A 191 21.29 15.70 12.40
CA PRO A 191 19.86 15.96 12.50
C PRO A 191 19.28 16.88 11.43
N LEU A 192 20.06 17.81 10.87
CA LEU A 192 19.55 18.82 9.92
C LEU A 192 19.41 18.28 8.50
N PHE A 193 20.47 17.72 7.95
CA PHE A 193 20.57 17.30 6.53
C PHE A 193 20.73 15.79 6.35
N GLY A 194 20.88 15.02 7.45
CA GLY A 194 21.13 13.59 7.42
C GLY A 194 22.47 13.22 6.77
N HIS A 195 22.64 11.93 6.49
CA HIS A 195 23.89 11.38 5.93
C HIS A 195 23.90 11.33 4.39
N GLY A 196 22.84 11.76 3.72
CA GLY A 196 22.66 11.69 2.28
C GLY A 196 21.72 10.55 1.83
N PRO A 197 21.05 10.71 0.65
CA PRO A 197 20.15 9.70 0.11
C PRO A 197 20.85 8.35 -0.10
N LYS A 198 20.16 7.26 0.28
CA LYS A 198 20.63 5.86 0.20
C LYS A 198 21.84 5.54 1.10
N MET A 199 22.23 6.42 2.01
CA MET A 199 23.37 6.18 2.90
C MET A 199 23.07 5.22 4.04
N PHE A 200 21.79 4.97 4.38
CA PHE A 200 21.45 3.97 5.40
C PHE A 200 22.14 2.63 5.16
N ARG A 201 22.10 2.09 3.94
CA ARG A 201 22.70 0.79 3.56
C ARG A 201 24.23 0.71 3.75
N VAL A 202 24.88 1.84 3.85
CA VAL A 202 26.34 1.94 4.06
C VAL A 202 26.63 2.14 5.55
N MET A 203 25.98 3.15 6.15
CA MET A 203 26.26 3.60 7.51
C MET A 203 25.72 2.65 8.58
N CYS A 204 24.66 1.88 8.30
CA CYS A 204 24.08 0.94 9.24
C CYS A 204 25.01 -0.20 9.70
N LYS A 205 26.17 -0.36 9.04
CA LYS A 205 27.21 -1.32 9.44
C LYS A 205 28.17 -0.77 10.50
N ASP A 206 28.19 0.54 10.66
CA ASP A 206 29.05 1.20 11.63
C ASP A 206 28.56 0.91 13.04
N GLU A 207 29.44 0.46 13.92
CA GLU A 207 29.14 0.17 15.33
C GLU A 207 28.55 1.37 16.08
N LYS A 208 28.88 2.59 15.64
CA LYS A 208 28.30 3.83 16.16
C LYS A 208 26.78 3.88 16.03
N TYR A 209 26.22 3.27 15.01
CA TYR A 209 24.77 3.34 14.71
C TYR A 209 24.05 2.02 14.89
N ALA A 210 24.74 0.90 14.66
CA ALA A 210 24.17 -0.43 14.64
C ALA A 210 23.54 -0.83 15.99
N VAL A 211 22.32 -1.37 15.95
CA VAL A 211 21.59 -1.85 17.14
C VAL A 211 21.30 -3.33 17.02
N GLY A 212 22.14 -4.15 17.68
CA GLY A 212 21.97 -5.61 17.72
C GLY A 212 22.21 -6.31 16.38
N LYS A 213 21.81 -7.59 16.30
CA LYS A 213 21.93 -8.38 15.08
C LYS A 213 20.86 -7.97 14.05
N ASN A 214 21.19 -7.99 12.77
CA ASN A 214 20.29 -7.61 11.66
C ASN A 214 19.85 -6.15 11.69
N SER A 215 20.71 -5.25 12.13
CA SER A 215 20.48 -3.80 12.15
C SER A 215 20.75 -3.12 10.80
N CYS A 216 21.20 -3.87 9.79
CA CYS A 216 21.63 -3.33 8.51
C CYS A 216 20.99 -4.07 7.33
N LEU A 217 20.17 -3.34 6.57
CA LEU A 217 19.56 -3.74 5.30
C LEU A 217 19.68 -2.60 4.29
N THR A 218 19.02 -2.72 3.15
CA THR A 218 19.04 -1.67 2.11
C THR A 218 18.33 -0.37 2.55
N HIS A 219 17.44 -0.44 3.55
CA HIS A 219 16.67 0.69 4.09
C HIS A 219 15.99 0.27 5.40
N PRO A 220 15.53 1.21 6.25
CA PRO A 220 14.98 0.90 7.57
C PRO A 220 13.50 0.45 7.56
N HIS A 221 12.91 0.18 6.41
CA HIS A 221 11.51 -0.20 6.22
C HIS A 221 10.47 0.79 6.79
N ASN A 222 10.86 2.06 6.96
CA ASN A 222 9.97 3.15 7.34
C ASN A 222 10.44 4.44 6.67
N PHE A 223 9.59 5.07 5.85
CA PHE A 223 9.92 6.27 5.10
C PHE A 223 10.32 7.44 5.99
N TYR A 224 9.65 7.62 7.12
CA TYR A 224 9.91 8.74 8.04
C TYR A 224 11.28 8.60 8.69
N LEU A 225 11.61 7.41 9.19
CA LEU A 225 12.91 7.12 9.79
C LEU A 225 14.02 7.13 8.72
N GLN A 226 13.72 6.68 7.50
CA GLN A 226 14.68 6.77 6.39
C GLN A 226 15.00 8.22 6.07
N LEU A 227 13.99 9.08 5.92
CA LEU A 227 14.22 10.50 5.64
C LEU A 227 14.92 11.21 6.79
N LEU A 228 14.58 10.92 8.05
CA LEU A 228 15.32 11.46 9.19
C LEU A 228 16.80 11.07 9.14
N ALA A 229 17.14 9.81 8.87
CA ALA A 229 18.52 9.35 8.82
C ALA A 229 19.28 9.88 7.60
N GLU A 230 18.63 9.94 6.44
CA GLU A 230 19.29 10.21 5.16
C GLU A 230 19.18 11.68 4.69
N THR A 231 18.12 12.41 5.11
CA THR A 231 17.89 13.82 4.70
C THR A 231 17.59 14.75 5.87
N GLY A 232 17.70 14.23 7.08
CA GLY A 232 17.46 14.99 8.31
C GLY A 232 16.02 15.47 8.46
N ILE A 233 15.86 16.44 9.37
CA ILE A 233 14.55 17.02 9.68
C ILE A 233 13.92 17.72 8.45
N ILE A 234 14.73 18.24 7.54
CA ILE A 234 14.24 18.97 6.37
C ILE A 234 13.46 18.02 5.44
N GLY A 235 14.03 16.86 5.08
CA GLY A 235 13.33 15.89 4.23
C GLY A 235 12.15 15.24 4.96
N PHE A 236 12.28 14.98 6.26
CA PHE A 236 11.18 14.50 7.09
C PHE A 236 9.99 15.46 7.10
N LEU A 237 10.22 16.77 7.30
CA LEU A 237 9.15 17.77 7.31
C LEU A 237 8.40 17.84 5.98
N PHE A 238 9.08 17.60 4.87
CA PHE A 238 8.44 17.55 3.56
C PHE A 238 7.42 16.41 3.47
N LEU A 239 7.79 15.20 3.87
CA LEU A 239 6.86 14.06 3.89
C LEU A 239 5.77 14.22 4.96
N PHE A 240 6.14 14.75 6.14
CA PHE A 240 5.20 15.00 7.23
C PHE A 240 4.14 16.05 6.87
N SER A 241 4.51 17.08 6.10
CA SER A 241 3.55 18.06 5.58
C SER A 241 2.55 17.41 4.60
N GLY A 242 3.02 16.49 3.77
CA GLY A 242 2.17 15.68 2.89
C GLY A 242 1.15 14.83 3.67
N LEU A 243 1.61 14.13 4.73
CA LEU A 243 0.70 13.39 5.64
C LEU A 243 -0.31 14.32 6.29
N SER A 244 0.15 15.45 6.83
CA SER A 244 -0.73 16.44 7.49
C SER A 244 -1.80 16.96 6.55
N TYR A 245 -1.45 17.24 5.30
CA TYR A 245 -2.40 17.63 4.26
C TYR A 245 -3.44 16.53 3.99
N VAL A 246 -2.99 15.30 3.78
CA VAL A 246 -3.89 14.15 3.53
C VAL A 246 -4.86 13.96 4.68
N LEU A 247 -4.37 13.98 5.93
CA LEU A 247 -5.20 13.84 7.13
C LEU A 247 -6.19 15.01 7.28
N TYR A 248 -5.75 16.24 7.04
CA TYR A 248 -6.62 17.43 7.07
C TYR A 248 -7.79 17.32 6.09
N VAL A 249 -7.48 16.94 4.84
CA VAL A 249 -8.52 16.81 3.80
C VAL A 249 -9.45 15.62 4.10
N ALA A 250 -8.89 14.50 4.58
CA ALA A 250 -9.67 13.33 5.00
C ALA A 250 -10.63 13.66 6.14
N LEU A 251 -10.17 14.38 7.16
CA LEU A 251 -11.00 14.81 8.29
C LEU A 251 -12.11 15.78 7.84
N ARG A 252 -11.82 16.70 6.92
CA ARG A 252 -12.86 17.58 6.34
C ARG A 252 -13.92 16.80 5.58
N GLN A 253 -13.49 15.82 4.77
CA GLN A 253 -14.43 14.94 4.04
C GLN A 253 -15.25 14.10 5.03
N PHE A 254 -14.63 13.50 6.04
CA PHE A 254 -15.32 12.72 7.06
C PHE A 254 -16.36 13.54 7.82
N LYS A 255 -16.00 14.74 8.28
CA LYS A 255 -16.95 15.67 8.93
C LYS A 255 -18.13 16.00 8.01
N SER A 256 -17.88 16.24 6.72
CA SER A 256 -18.96 16.54 5.77
C SER A 256 -19.92 15.38 5.54
N VAL A 257 -19.40 14.14 5.58
CA VAL A 257 -20.26 12.93 5.50
C VAL A 257 -21.06 12.74 6.78
N LEU A 258 -20.43 12.89 7.95
CA LEU A 258 -21.04 12.70 9.26
C LEU A 258 -22.17 13.70 9.52
N PHE A 259 -21.92 14.98 9.25
CA PHE A 259 -22.87 16.06 9.49
C PHE A 259 -23.73 16.41 8.26
N LYS A 260 -23.67 15.60 7.20
CA LYS A 260 -24.44 15.79 5.95
C LYS A 260 -24.24 17.17 5.29
N HIS A 261 -23.05 17.75 5.43
CA HIS A 261 -22.67 18.98 4.76
C HIS A 261 -22.23 18.77 3.32
N LYS A 262 -22.04 19.88 2.55
CA LYS A 262 -21.48 19.83 1.21
C LYS A 262 -20.09 19.19 1.23
N ARG A 263 -19.90 18.12 0.45
CA ARG A 263 -18.63 17.37 0.38
C ARG A 263 -17.55 18.19 -0.31
N PRO A 264 -16.36 18.33 0.29
CA PRO A 264 -15.24 19.04 -0.34
C PRO A 264 -14.64 18.26 -1.52
N LEU A 265 -14.69 16.94 -1.48
CA LEU A 265 -14.13 16.04 -2.49
C LEU A 265 -15.23 15.28 -3.25
N THR A 266 -14.98 15.01 -4.52
CA THR A 266 -15.72 14.01 -5.30
C THR A 266 -15.31 12.60 -4.91
N ASP A 267 -16.12 11.60 -5.22
CA ASP A 267 -15.80 10.20 -4.93
C ASP A 267 -14.51 9.74 -5.64
N TYR A 268 -14.25 10.24 -6.87
CA TYR A 268 -12.97 10.07 -7.56
C TYR A 268 -11.79 10.58 -6.73
N GLN A 269 -11.87 11.80 -6.22
CA GLN A 269 -10.83 12.40 -5.39
C GLN A 269 -10.64 11.68 -4.05
N VAL A 270 -11.71 11.15 -3.46
CA VAL A 270 -11.65 10.34 -2.24
C VAL A 270 -10.83 9.07 -2.48
N CYS A 271 -11.05 8.38 -3.60
CA CYS A 271 -10.29 7.17 -3.92
C CYS A 271 -8.80 7.47 -4.15
N LEU A 272 -8.48 8.57 -4.82
CA LEU A 272 -7.09 9.01 -5.00
C LEU A 272 -6.45 9.40 -3.66
N LEU A 273 -7.20 10.08 -2.78
CA LEU A 273 -6.76 10.41 -1.43
C LEU A 273 -6.49 9.15 -0.60
N ALA A 274 -7.29 8.09 -0.77
CA ALA A 274 -7.03 6.79 -0.14
C ALA A 274 -5.68 6.19 -0.57
N GLY A 275 -5.35 6.26 -1.86
CA GLY A 275 -4.05 5.85 -2.40
C GLY A 275 -2.89 6.68 -1.82
N MET A 276 -3.08 7.99 -1.68
CA MET A 276 -2.11 8.86 -1.02
C MET A 276 -1.96 8.52 0.47
N LEU A 277 -3.08 8.31 1.19
CA LEU A 277 -3.07 7.96 2.61
C LEU A 277 -2.24 6.71 2.89
N ILE A 278 -2.46 5.63 2.16
CA ILE A 278 -1.68 4.39 2.36
C ILE A 278 -0.22 4.54 1.97
N THR A 279 0.10 5.46 1.06
CA THR A 279 1.48 5.75 0.65
C THR A 279 2.26 6.48 1.73
N VAL A 280 1.64 7.47 2.37
CA VAL A 280 2.27 8.25 3.46
C VAL A 280 1.98 7.71 4.85
N TRP A 281 1.40 6.51 4.99
CA TRP A 281 1.05 5.95 6.30
C TRP A 281 2.29 5.63 7.14
N PRO A 282 2.41 6.17 8.37
CA PRO A 282 3.66 6.05 9.15
C PRO A 282 3.83 4.72 9.90
N LEU A 283 2.72 4.04 10.22
CA LEU A 283 2.68 2.92 11.16
C LEU A 283 2.68 1.55 10.49
N ALA A 284 3.28 1.40 9.32
CA ALA A 284 3.48 0.11 8.67
C ALA A 284 4.81 0.08 7.92
N PRO A 285 5.43 -1.10 7.78
CA PRO A 285 6.64 -1.23 6.98
C PRO A 285 6.41 -0.80 5.53
N ASN A 286 7.33 0.02 5.02
CA ASN A 286 7.35 0.51 3.65
C ASN A 286 8.63 0.04 2.94
N GLY A 287 8.65 0.16 1.61
CA GLY A 287 9.86 -0.05 0.81
C GLY A 287 10.88 1.08 0.98
N ASN A 288 11.85 1.16 0.09
CA ASN A 288 12.86 2.21 0.08
C ASN A 288 12.30 3.49 -0.57
N PHE A 289 12.30 4.61 0.16
CA PHE A 289 11.83 5.90 -0.35
C PHE A 289 12.59 6.37 -1.61
N PHE A 290 13.88 6.08 -1.70
CA PHE A 290 14.71 6.44 -2.85
C PHE A 290 14.78 5.33 -3.94
N ASN A 291 13.79 4.43 -3.98
CA ASN A 291 13.63 3.47 -5.05
C ASN A 291 12.72 4.04 -6.14
N ASN A 292 13.27 4.25 -7.34
CA ASN A 292 12.57 4.90 -8.45
C ASN A 292 11.29 4.16 -8.87
N TRP A 293 11.32 2.83 -8.95
CA TRP A 293 10.15 2.03 -9.33
C TRP A 293 9.01 2.15 -8.33
N LEU A 294 9.34 2.02 -7.03
CA LEU A 294 8.33 2.15 -5.99
C LEU A 294 7.72 3.56 -5.99
N MET A 295 8.55 4.59 -6.14
CA MET A 295 8.08 5.98 -6.11
C MET A 295 7.23 6.34 -7.32
N ILE A 296 7.50 5.79 -8.50
CA ILE A 296 6.62 5.95 -9.67
C ILE A 296 5.21 5.42 -9.34
N VAL A 297 5.10 4.16 -8.88
CA VAL A 297 3.81 3.53 -8.55
C VAL A 297 3.09 4.30 -7.44
N TYR A 298 3.81 4.68 -6.38
CA TYR A 298 3.24 5.33 -5.20
C TYR A 298 2.79 6.77 -5.47
N SER A 299 3.41 7.44 -6.45
CA SER A 299 3.07 8.82 -6.80
C SER A 299 1.92 8.95 -7.80
N LEU A 300 1.52 7.86 -8.47
CA LEU A 300 0.42 7.91 -9.44
C LEU A 300 -0.86 8.51 -8.86
N PRO A 301 -1.39 8.08 -7.68
CA PRO A 301 -2.57 8.68 -7.09
C PRO A 301 -2.44 10.19 -6.86
N LEU A 302 -1.25 10.68 -6.47
CA LEU A 302 -0.97 12.09 -6.26
C LEU A 302 -1.07 12.88 -7.58
N GLY A 303 -0.50 12.37 -8.67
CA GLY A 303 -0.56 13.01 -9.99
C GLY A 303 -2.00 13.20 -10.47
N PHE A 304 -2.83 12.15 -10.38
CA PHE A 304 -4.25 12.20 -10.73
C PHE A 304 -5.04 13.12 -9.79
N TYR A 305 -4.73 13.10 -8.49
CA TYR A 305 -5.38 13.95 -7.51
C TYR A 305 -5.12 15.44 -7.78
N LEU A 306 -3.87 15.83 -7.99
CA LEU A 306 -3.50 17.21 -8.31
C LEU A 306 -4.17 17.66 -9.60
N GLN A 307 -4.14 16.86 -10.65
CA GLN A 307 -4.84 17.17 -11.91
C GLN A 307 -6.34 17.44 -11.65
N SER A 308 -7.01 16.60 -10.87
CA SER A 308 -8.46 16.74 -10.60
C SER A 308 -8.83 18.00 -9.82
N ILE A 309 -7.91 18.55 -9.02
CA ILE A 309 -8.12 19.80 -8.28
C ILE A 309 -7.86 21.01 -9.19
N TYR A 310 -6.76 21.00 -9.95
CA TYR A 310 -6.38 22.12 -10.80
C TYR A 310 -7.29 22.28 -12.02
N SER A 311 -7.79 21.21 -12.59
CA SER A 311 -8.77 21.25 -13.68
C SER A 311 -10.09 21.94 -13.29
N LYS A 312 -10.55 21.74 -12.04
CA LYS A 312 -11.74 22.42 -11.51
C LYS A 312 -11.60 23.91 -11.33
N LYS A 313 -10.39 24.45 -11.24
CA LYS A 313 -10.15 25.89 -11.09
C LYS A 313 -10.15 26.65 -12.42
N LYS A 314 -10.09 25.91 -13.55
CA LYS A 314 -10.08 26.51 -14.90
C LYS A 314 -11.46 26.56 -15.57
N ASN A 315 -12.44 25.87 -15.02
CA ASN A 315 -13.86 25.90 -15.41
C ASN A 315 -14.68 26.62 -14.34
#